data_d17dde93938da4ac864ec7912f170d30
#
_entry.id   d17dde93938da4ac864ec7912f170d30
#
_cell.length_a   1.000
_cell.length_b   1.000
_cell.length_c   1.000
_cell.angle_alpha   90.00
_cell.angle_beta   90.00
_cell.angle_gamma   90.00
#
_symmetry.space_group_name_H-M   'P 1'
#
loop_
_entity.id
_entity.type
_entity.pdbx_description
1 polymer ?
#
loop_
_entity_poly.entity_id
_entity_poly.type
_entity_poly.pdbx_seq_one_letter_code
_entity_poly.pdbx_strand_id
1 'polypeptide(L)'
;MTSLIIGAKDDITPGVTLDSTKGVFEITGWSHPEDAIAFYSPVFQWLNEYEKNPNASTDFHFRFQYFNTSSAKQIFRLISLLEDVAKKSKAKIHWHHDNEDTDMLASGERFSKMSTVPFEFISH
;
A
#
# COMPACT_ATOMS: atom_id res chain seq x y z
N MET A 1 16.97 7.26 -5.45
CA MET A 1 15.84 6.75 -6.27
C MET A 1 14.91 7.87 -6.66
N THR A 2 14.43 7.84 -7.88
CA THR A 2 13.40 8.76 -8.33
C THR A 2 12.07 8.39 -7.67
N SER A 3 11.31 9.38 -7.20
CA SER A 3 10.00 9.14 -6.63
C SER A 3 8.99 8.69 -7.69
N LEU A 4 7.98 7.94 -7.28
CA LEU A 4 6.85 7.56 -8.12
C LEU A 4 5.61 8.28 -7.61
N ILE A 5 5.02 9.12 -8.44
CA ILE A 5 3.81 9.86 -8.09
C ILE A 5 2.77 9.62 -9.17
N ILE A 6 1.63 9.07 -8.77
CA ILE A 6 0.49 8.84 -9.66
C ILE A 6 -0.70 9.57 -9.04
N GLY A 7 -1.28 10.51 -9.77
CA GLY A 7 -2.46 11.22 -9.30
C GLY A 7 -3.70 10.34 -9.31
N ALA A 8 -4.56 10.49 -8.31
CA ALA A 8 -5.85 9.80 -8.29
C ALA A 8 -6.70 10.23 -9.48
N LYS A 9 -7.42 9.27 -10.08
CA LYS A 9 -8.28 9.54 -11.22
C LYS A 9 -9.72 9.19 -10.83
N ASP A 10 -10.47 10.21 -10.46
CA ASP A 10 -11.87 10.09 -10.04
C ASP A 10 -12.05 8.99 -8.99
N ASP A 11 -13.11 8.19 -9.08
CA ASP A 11 -13.37 7.05 -8.22
C ASP A 11 -12.91 5.74 -8.87
N ILE A 12 -11.86 5.79 -9.69
CA ILE A 12 -11.41 4.65 -10.49
C ILE A 12 -10.02 4.17 -10.06
N THR A 13 -9.02 5.06 -10.08
CA THR A 13 -7.66 4.70 -9.72
C THR A 13 -7.17 5.54 -8.53
N PRO A 14 -6.42 4.91 -7.62
CA PRO A 14 -5.94 5.62 -6.43
C PRO A 14 -4.77 6.54 -6.74
N GLY A 15 -4.52 7.48 -5.82
CA GLY A 15 -3.28 8.23 -5.80
C GLY A 15 -2.17 7.40 -5.19
N VAL A 16 -0.98 7.49 -5.76
CA VAL A 16 0.21 6.81 -5.26
C VAL A 16 1.33 7.81 -5.07
N THR A 17 1.95 7.79 -3.91
CA THR A 17 3.14 8.59 -3.61
C THR A 17 4.18 7.69 -2.96
N LEU A 18 5.29 7.46 -3.67
CA LEU A 18 6.40 6.67 -3.15
C LEU A 18 7.67 7.51 -3.31
N ASP A 19 8.19 8.00 -2.18
CA ASP A 19 9.34 8.90 -2.15
C ASP A 19 10.26 8.48 -1.00
N SER A 20 11.36 7.81 -1.35
CA SER A 20 12.31 7.32 -0.35
C SER A 20 13.09 8.44 0.33
N THR A 21 13.33 9.54 -0.37
CA THR A 21 14.06 10.69 0.17
C THR A 21 13.24 11.41 1.24
N LYS A 22 11.94 11.57 1.00
CA LYS A 22 11.03 12.21 1.96
C LYS A 22 10.46 11.21 2.97
N GLY A 23 10.63 9.91 2.74
CA GLY A 23 10.07 8.88 3.60
C GLY A 23 8.55 8.80 3.52
N VAL A 24 7.97 9.06 2.34
CA VAL A 24 6.52 9.03 2.11
C VAL A 24 6.18 7.82 1.26
N PHE A 25 5.33 6.95 1.78
CA PHE A 25 4.87 5.74 1.09
C PHE A 25 3.37 5.64 1.32
N GLU A 26 2.57 5.92 0.29
CA GLU A 26 1.13 6.04 0.46
C GLU A 26 0.36 5.68 -0.81
N ILE A 27 -0.75 4.96 -0.63
CA ILE A 27 -1.75 4.73 -1.68
C ILE A 27 -3.09 5.15 -1.08
N THR A 28 -3.81 6.03 -1.76
CA THR A 28 -5.02 6.65 -1.22
C THR A 28 -6.14 6.73 -2.24
N GLY A 29 -7.37 6.51 -1.78
CA GLY A 29 -8.59 6.75 -2.55
C GLY A 29 -9.30 5.48 -3.01
N TRP A 30 -9.86 5.51 -4.22
CA TRP A 30 -10.64 4.43 -4.80
C TRP A 30 -9.76 3.59 -5.71
N SER A 31 -9.82 2.28 -5.58
CA SER A 31 -9.05 1.36 -6.43
C SER A 31 -9.95 0.33 -7.09
N HIS A 32 -10.42 0.65 -8.29
CA HIS A 32 -11.05 -0.34 -9.17
C HIS A 32 -10.69 -0.05 -10.63
N PRO A 33 -9.38 -0.08 -10.95
CA PRO A 33 -8.94 0.15 -12.32
C PRO A 33 -9.46 -0.95 -13.24
N GLU A 34 -9.61 -0.64 -14.52
CA GLU A 34 -10.02 -1.61 -15.53
C GLU A 34 -9.03 -2.78 -15.59
N ASP A 35 -7.74 -2.50 -15.47
CA ASP A 35 -6.68 -3.50 -15.42
C ASP A 35 -5.80 -3.26 -14.20
N ALA A 36 -6.10 -3.97 -13.11
CA ALA A 36 -5.40 -3.80 -11.84
C ALA A 36 -3.91 -4.20 -11.95
N ILE A 37 -3.61 -5.24 -12.71
CA ILE A 37 -2.23 -5.70 -12.90
C ILE A 37 -1.41 -4.61 -13.58
N ALA A 38 -1.94 -4.03 -14.65
CA ALA A 38 -1.26 -2.95 -15.37
C ALA A 38 -1.10 -1.70 -14.51
N PHE A 39 -2.15 -1.35 -13.75
CA PHE A 39 -2.09 -0.17 -12.89
C PHE A 39 -1.01 -0.28 -11.83
N TYR A 40 -0.94 -1.41 -11.13
CA TYR A 40 0.00 -1.60 -10.02
C TYR A 40 1.40 -1.99 -10.45
N SER A 41 1.62 -2.33 -11.72
CA SER A 41 2.94 -2.74 -12.23
C SER A 41 4.05 -1.74 -11.90
N PRO A 42 3.90 -0.42 -12.15
CA PRO A 42 4.95 0.53 -11.78
C PRO A 42 5.18 0.62 -10.28
N VAL A 43 4.17 0.36 -9.46
CA VAL A 43 4.31 0.34 -7.99
C VAL A 43 5.18 -0.84 -7.58
N PHE A 44 4.96 -2.02 -8.16
CA PHE A 44 5.80 -3.19 -7.90
C PHE A 44 7.23 -2.98 -8.37
N GLN A 45 7.41 -2.39 -9.55
CA GLN A 45 8.75 -2.10 -10.06
C GLN A 45 9.51 -1.17 -9.13
N TRP A 46 8.84 -0.14 -8.64
CA TRP A 46 9.45 0.82 -7.72
C TRP A 46 9.85 0.15 -6.40
N LEU A 47 8.94 -0.63 -5.83
CA LEU A 47 9.20 -1.32 -4.55
C LEU A 47 10.25 -2.42 -4.68
N ASN A 48 10.32 -3.12 -5.81
CA ASN A 48 11.37 -4.09 -6.06
C ASN A 48 12.75 -3.43 -6.06
N GLU A 49 12.85 -2.25 -6.63
CA GLU A 49 14.10 -1.48 -6.62
C GLU A 49 14.41 -0.95 -5.23
N TYR A 50 13.39 -0.42 -4.54
CA TYR A 50 13.52 0.08 -3.16
C TYR A 50 13.98 -0.99 -2.19
N GLU A 51 13.48 -2.21 -2.34
CA GLU A 51 13.78 -3.35 -1.47
C GLU A 51 15.26 -3.72 -1.49
N LYS A 52 15.98 -3.40 -2.55
CA LYS A 52 17.41 -3.67 -2.63
C LYS A 52 18.22 -2.87 -1.64
N ASN A 53 17.78 -1.67 -1.32
CA ASN A 53 18.45 -0.78 -0.35
C ASN A 53 17.43 0.14 0.33
N PRO A 54 16.60 -0.43 1.23
CA PRO A 54 15.53 0.35 1.85
C PRO A 54 16.05 1.33 2.90
N ASN A 55 15.23 2.32 3.24
CA ASN A 55 15.49 3.21 4.36
C ASN A 55 15.56 2.39 5.67
N ALA A 56 16.12 3.00 6.72
CA ALA A 56 16.20 2.37 8.04
C ALA A 56 14.82 1.98 8.58
N SER A 57 13.79 2.73 8.21
CA SER A 57 12.40 2.40 8.52
C SER A 57 11.50 2.80 7.37
N THR A 58 10.43 2.02 7.16
CA THR A 58 9.43 2.26 6.12
C THR A 58 8.05 2.21 6.75
N ASP A 59 7.36 3.34 6.73
CA ASP A 59 5.97 3.43 7.17
C ASP A 59 5.10 3.55 5.93
N PHE A 60 4.40 2.47 5.59
CA PHE A 60 3.58 2.41 4.39
C PHE A 60 2.11 2.63 4.75
N HIS A 61 1.50 3.65 4.18
CA HIS A 61 0.13 4.04 4.46
C HIS A 61 -0.82 3.59 3.37
N PHE A 62 -1.80 2.80 3.73
CA PHE A 62 -2.94 2.47 2.87
C PHE A 62 -4.15 3.26 3.36
N ARG A 63 -4.67 4.16 2.51
CA ARG A 63 -5.81 5.02 2.83
C ARG A 63 -6.93 4.83 1.80
N PHE A 64 -7.40 3.59 1.65
CA PHE A 64 -8.45 3.29 0.68
C PHE A 64 -9.83 3.69 1.18
N GLN A 65 -10.62 4.28 0.30
CA GLN A 65 -12.05 4.43 0.50
C GLN A 65 -12.79 3.20 -0.04
N TYR A 66 -12.24 2.56 -1.05
CA TYR A 66 -12.77 1.34 -1.65
C TYR A 66 -11.68 0.65 -2.49
N PHE A 67 -11.74 -0.66 -2.56
CA PHE A 67 -10.98 -1.42 -3.57
C PHE A 67 -11.79 -2.66 -3.97
N ASN A 68 -11.68 -3.04 -5.25
CA ASN A 68 -12.36 -4.22 -5.77
C ASN A 68 -11.50 -5.48 -5.56
N THR A 69 -12.05 -6.65 -5.93
CA THR A 69 -11.37 -7.93 -5.75
C THR A 69 -10.04 -8.01 -6.50
N SER A 70 -9.99 -7.49 -7.72
CA SER A 70 -8.74 -7.47 -8.49
C SER A 70 -7.66 -6.62 -7.83
N SER A 71 -8.05 -5.48 -7.26
CA SER A 71 -7.14 -4.63 -6.49
C SER A 71 -6.71 -5.31 -5.19
N ALA A 72 -7.60 -6.03 -4.52
CA ALA A 72 -7.26 -6.75 -3.28
C ALA A 72 -6.11 -7.73 -3.50
N LYS A 73 -6.09 -8.42 -4.63
CA LYS A 73 -4.99 -9.33 -4.98
C LYS A 73 -3.67 -8.59 -5.14
N GLN A 74 -3.70 -7.41 -5.75
CA GLN A 74 -2.51 -6.60 -5.93
C GLN A 74 -2.02 -6.01 -4.60
N ILE A 75 -2.95 -5.58 -3.74
CA ILE A 75 -2.63 -5.09 -2.40
C ILE A 75 -1.93 -6.19 -1.58
N PHE A 76 -2.44 -7.41 -1.65
CA PHE A 76 -1.80 -8.54 -0.97
C PHE A 76 -0.37 -8.77 -1.48
N ARG A 77 -0.15 -8.67 -2.78
CA ARG A 77 1.20 -8.78 -3.36
C ARG A 77 2.12 -7.65 -2.88
N LEU A 78 1.59 -6.42 -2.76
CA LEU A 78 2.36 -5.29 -2.20
C LEU A 78 2.77 -5.58 -0.76
N ILE A 79 1.86 -6.11 0.04
CA ILE A 79 2.15 -6.45 1.43
C ILE A 79 3.23 -7.54 1.50
N SER A 80 3.16 -8.54 0.61
CA SER A 80 4.20 -9.57 0.53
C SER A 80 5.56 -8.99 0.20
N LEU A 81 5.60 -7.99 -0.68
CA LEU A 81 6.85 -7.31 -1.01
C LEU A 81 7.37 -6.48 0.17
N LEU A 82 6.47 -5.89 0.97
CA LEU A 82 6.85 -5.19 2.19
C LEU A 82 7.42 -6.15 3.24
N GLU A 83 7.01 -7.41 3.23
CA GLU A 83 7.66 -8.43 4.07
C GLU A 83 9.14 -8.59 3.71
N ASP A 84 9.48 -8.52 2.42
CA ASP A 84 10.87 -8.57 1.98
C ASP A 84 11.67 -7.34 2.44
N VAL A 85 11.04 -6.17 2.41
CA VAL A 85 11.63 -4.94 2.97
C VAL A 85 11.89 -5.13 4.47
N ALA A 86 10.93 -5.71 5.19
CA ALA A 86 11.03 -5.92 6.63
C ALA A 86 12.15 -6.88 7.03
N LYS A 87 12.64 -7.71 6.11
CA LYS A 87 13.79 -8.59 6.37
C LYS A 87 15.10 -7.83 6.41
N LYS A 88 15.16 -6.64 5.81
CA LYS A 88 16.37 -5.83 5.69
C LYS A 88 16.37 -4.61 6.60
N SER A 89 15.20 -4.12 6.95
CA SER A 89 15.04 -2.92 7.77
C SER A 89 13.72 -3.00 8.52
N LYS A 90 13.34 -1.93 9.22
CA LYS A 90 12.04 -1.87 9.89
C LYS A 90 10.97 -1.50 8.89
N ALA A 91 9.83 -2.18 8.94
CA ALA A 91 8.68 -1.84 8.12
C ALA A 91 7.41 -1.95 8.95
N LYS A 92 6.48 -1.06 8.72
CA LYS A 92 5.18 -1.03 9.39
C LYS A 92 4.13 -0.58 8.39
N ILE A 93 2.96 -1.20 8.44
CA ILE A 93 1.82 -0.83 7.62
C ILE A 93 0.84 -0.06 8.48
N HIS A 94 0.45 1.11 8.00
CA HIS A 94 -0.58 1.94 8.61
C HIS A 94 -1.84 1.79 7.77
N TRP A 95 -2.82 1.08 8.30
CA TRP A 95 -4.09 0.83 7.62
C TRP A 95 -5.12 1.82 8.11
N HIS A 96 -5.47 2.77 7.27
CA HIS A 96 -6.44 3.81 7.59
C HIS A 96 -7.83 3.37 7.17
N HIS A 97 -8.82 3.73 7.97
CA HIS A 97 -10.22 3.47 7.64
C HIS A 97 -11.10 4.54 8.27
N ASP A 98 -12.25 4.78 7.66
CA ASP A 98 -13.29 5.59 8.27
C ASP A 98 -13.82 4.85 9.49
N ASN A 99 -14.13 5.59 10.55
CA ASN A 99 -14.61 5.01 11.80
C ASN A 99 -15.88 4.17 11.62
N GLU A 100 -16.72 4.53 10.64
CA GLU A 100 -17.95 3.82 10.35
C GLU A 100 -17.79 2.72 9.27
N ASP A 101 -16.64 2.62 8.64
CA ASP A 101 -16.38 1.65 7.59
C ASP A 101 -15.84 0.34 8.17
N THR A 102 -16.76 -0.49 8.64
CA THR A 102 -16.40 -1.79 9.23
C THR A 102 -15.82 -2.76 8.21
N ASP A 103 -16.20 -2.63 6.93
CA ASP A 103 -15.69 -3.51 5.88
C ASP A 103 -14.22 -3.20 5.59
N MET A 104 -13.84 -1.94 5.55
CA MET A 104 -12.45 -1.55 5.34
C MET A 104 -11.57 -1.99 6.51
N LEU A 105 -12.05 -1.85 7.73
CA LEU A 105 -11.35 -2.34 8.91
C LEU A 105 -11.17 -3.86 8.84
N ALA A 106 -12.23 -4.60 8.52
CA ALA A 106 -12.19 -6.06 8.41
C ALA A 106 -11.21 -6.51 7.32
N SER A 107 -11.15 -5.80 6.20
CA SER A 107 -10.19 -6.09 5.13
C SER A 107 -8.75 -5.95 5.63
N GLY A 108 -8.45 -4.87 6.33
CA GLY A 108 -7.12 -4.65 6.92
C GLY A 108 -6.77 -5.73 7.93
N GLU A 109 -7.73 -6.14 8.76
CA GLU A 109 -7.51 -7.20 9.73
C GLU A 109 -7.19 -8.54 9.06
N ARG A 110 -7.86 -8.85 7.94
CA ARG A 110 -7.56 -10.07 7.17
C ARG A 110 -6.15 -10.04 6.59
N PHE A 111 -5.75 -8.92 6.00
CA PHE A 111 -4.38 -8.75 5.49
C PHE A 111 -3.36 -8.89 6.61
N SER A 112 -3.63 -8.28 7.75
CA SER A 112 -2.75 -8.33 8.92
C SER A 112 -2.50 -9.76 9.38
N LYS A 113 -3.52 -10.59 9.38
CA LYS A 113 -3.40 -12.01 9.79
C LYS A 113 -2.58 -12.84 8.80
N MET A 114 -2.47 -12.40 7.56
CA MET A 114 -1.72 -13.10 6.52
C MET A 114 -0.31 -12.54 6.31
N SER A 115 0.09 -11.57 7.14
CA SER A 115 1.36 -10.86 6.98
C SER A 115 2.20 -10.95 8.24
N THR A 116 3.53 -10.92 8.05
CA THR A 116 4.50 -10.81 9.15
C THR A 116 4.84 -9.34 9.44
N VAL A 117 4.45 -8.41 8.57
CA VAL A 117 4.68 -6.99 8.80
C VAL A 117 3.68 -6.48 9.83
N PRO A 118 4.13 -5.73 10.86
CA PRO A 118 3.22 -5.15 11.84
C PRO A 118 2.25 -4.16 11.18
N PHE A 119 0.99 -4.22 11.60
CA PHE A 119 -0.05 -3.28 11.19
C PHE A 119 -0.45 -2.38 12.36
N GLU A 120 -0.69 -1.11 12.06
CA GLU A 120 -1.37 -0.19 12.93
C GLU A 120 -2.66 0.25 12.23
N PHE A 121 -3.80 0.15 12.94
CA PHE A 121 -5.10 0.53 12.39
C PHE A 121 -5.44 1.93 12.88
N ILE A 122 -5.71 2.83 11.94
CA ILE A 122 -5.95 4.24 12.23
C ILE A 122 -7.34 4.62 11.76
N SER A 123 -8.22 4.97 12.70
CA SER A 123 -9.58 5.35 12.38
C SER A 123 -9.69 6.87 12.20
N HIS A 124 -10.56 7.26 11.30
CA HIS A 124 -10.81 8.67 11.01
C HIS A 124 -12.28 9.03 11.19
#